data_4347ee5ac28b5f9b4f1564e7bfb5f8eb
#
_entry.id   4347ee5ac28b5f9b4f1564e7bfb5f8eb
#
_cell.length_a   1.000
_cell.length_b   1.000
_cell.length_c   1.000
_cell.angle_alpha   90.00
_cell.angle_beta   90.00
_cell.angle_gamma   90.00
#
_symmetry.space_group_name_H-M   'P 1'
#
loop_
_entity.id
_entity.type
_entity.pdbx_description
1 polymer ?
#
loop_
_entity_poly.entity_id
_entity_poly.type
_entity_poly.pdbx_seq_one_letter_code
_entity_poly.pdbx_strand_id
1 'polypeptide(L)'
;MCGLCGELLRRPSRRSAAQLESAPPTGPRNSTPTSTHALAARGLAPSLAHDARESARAPWLFLAIGALTAPVFSLTPLLGFMGWFLASLVHEMGHAGFAWLCGMPAFPAISLEGHAAAMHGEQLAPLVAMIGAGLAWGASRLFIGRARIVAAALVLVLYPALALTSAREVLHLLAGHSAELAFAVLALWKTLDGGFTRSGAERALYSTVGWFLLGKNAVLCWGLMRSESARVDYMTSGSFGFTNDYLRVAEDVLYWRLESVALLMLIAALAVLPLAIGLWRIGARLQRAH
;
A
#
# COMPACT_ATOMS: atom_id res chain seq x y z
N MET A 1 23.79 -7.85 -43.82
CA MET A 1 24.67 -6.70 -43.96
C MET A 1 24.44 -5.73 -42.84
N CYS A 2 25.47 -5.29 -42.14
CA CYS A 2 25.65 -4.55 -40.88
C CYS A 2 25.54 -5.45 -39.64
N GLY A 3 26.58 -5.85 -38.96
CA GLY A 3 27.98 -5.46 -38.82
C GLY A 3 28.15 -4.22 -37.94
N LEU A 4 28.28 -4.42 -36.61
CA LEU A 4 28.85 -3.53 -35.59
C LEU A 4 27.99 -3.53 -34.30
N CYS A 5 28.50 -4.23 -33.28
CA CYS A 5 28.49 -3.89 -31.87
C CYS A 5 29.00 -5.10 -31.06
N GLY A 6 30.26 -5.41 -31.22
CA GLY A 6 31.06 -6.12 -30.23
C GLY A 6 32.06 -5.14 -29.69
N GLU A 7 32.17 -5.04 -28.43
CA GLU A 7 33.17 -4.45 -27.53
C GLU A 7 32.55 -3.53 -26.50
N LEU A 8 32.63 -4.00 -25.29
CA LEU A 8 32.92 -3.25 -24.06
C LEU A 8 32.49 -4.04 -22.80
N LEU A 9 33.18 -5.14 -22.53
CA LEU A 9 33.25 -5.69 -21.17
C LEU A 9 34.73 -5.89 -20.81
N ARG A 10 35.43 -4.80 -20.47
CA ARG A 10 36.73 -4.85 -19.78
C ARG A 10 36.49 -4.89 -18.27
N ARG A 11 36.82 -6.02 -17.68
CA ARG A 11 37.03 -6.17 -16.24
C ARG A 11 38.22 -5.33 -15.79
N PRO A 12 38.13 -4.57 -14.67
CA PRO A 12 39.31 -4.01 -14.04
C PRO A 12 40.09 -5.09 -13.29
N SER A 13 41.38 -5.13 -13.57
CA SER A 13 42.39 -6.02 -13.00
C SER A 13 42.60 -5.80 -11.50
N ARG A 14 42.74 -6.90 -10.78
CA ARG A 14 43.32 -6.94 -9.43
C ARG A 14 44.75 -6.35 -9.48
N ARG A 15 44.99 -5.26 -8.76
CA ARG A 15 46.32 -4.79 -8.40
C ARG A 15 46.55 -5.08 -6.92
N SER A 16 47.54 -5.96 -6.71
CA SER A 16 48.57 -6.08 -5.68
C SER A 16 48.38 -5.32 -4.38
N ALA A 17 48.08 -6.11 -3.37
CA ALA A 17 48.44 -5.83 -1.97
C ALA A 17 49.86 -6.33 -1.74
N ALA A 18 50.83 -5.46 -1.75
CA ALA A 18 52.17 -5.69 -1.18
C ALA A 18 52.86 -4.33 -1.04
N GLN A 19 53.37 -4.08 0.14
CA GLN A 19 54.21 -2.98 0.62
C GLN A 19 53.51 -1.94 1.51
N LEU A 20 53.54 -2.24 2.79
CA LEU A 20 53.82 -1.25 3.84
C LEU A 20 54.46 -1.99 5.01
N GLU A 21 55.77 -1.99 4.89
CA GLU A 21 56.70 -2.53 5.88
C GLU A 21 57.10 -1.46 6.88
N SER A 22 57.05 -1.83 8.15
CA SER A 22 57.89 -1.34 9.28
C SER A 22 57.95 0.18 9.60
N ALA A 23 57.25 0.56 10.67
CA ALA A 23 57.69 1.66 11.56
C ALA A 23 57.80 1.12 13.02
N PRO A 24 58.87 1.51 13.79
CA PRO A 24 59.16 0.93 15.07
C PRO A 24 58.23 1.43 16.19
N PRO A 25 58.08 0.66 17.31
CA PRO A 25 57.23 1.02 18.43
C PRO A 25 57.90 2.10 19.30
N THR A 26 57.39 3.29 19.35
CA THR A 26 57.72 4.30 20.35
C THR A 26 56.85 4.06 21.59
N GLY A 27 57.54 4.05 22.73
CA GLY A 27 57.11 3.62 24.07
C GLY A 27 55.86 4.31 24.67
N PRO A 28 55.45 3.83 25.86
CA PRO A 28 54.20 4.20 26.49
C PRO A 28 54.24 5.62 27.04
N ARG A 29 53.52 6.54 26.41
CA ARG A 29 53.16 7.82 27.07
C ARG A 29 51.96 7.54 27.97
N ASN A 30 52.21 7.53 29.28
CA ASN A 30 51.21 7.66 30.31
C ASN A 30 50.51 9.03 30.15
N SER A 31 49.41 9.07 29.42
CA SER A 31 48.49 10.17 29.43
C SER A 31 47.35 9.87 30.42
N THR A 32 47.42 10.48 31.58
CA THR A 32 46.31 10.60 32.55
C THR A 32 45.06 11.01 31.80
N PRO A 33 43.93 10.30 31.90
CA PRO A 33 42.72 10.69 31.22
C PRO A 33 42.20 12.00 31.88
N THR A 34 42.37 13.10 31.16
CA THR A 34 41.85 14.41 31.55
C THR A 34 40.32 14.29 31.69
N SER A 35 39.81 14.68 32.86
CA SER A 35 38.41 14.56 33.32
C SER A 35 37.37 15.34 32.47
N THR A 36 37.74 15.91 31.35
CA THR A 36 36.89 16.62 30.41
C THR A 36 35.93 15.73 29.62
N HIS A 37 36.28 14.44 29.42
CA HIS A 37 35.37 13.50 28.72
C HIS A 37 34.17 13.03 29.57
N ALA A 38 34.28 13.06 30.90
CA ALA A 38 33.21 12.68 31.81
C ALA A 38 32.10 13.74 31.95
N LEU A 39 32.42 15.00 31.74
CA LEU A 39 31.46 16.11 31.79
C LEU A 39 30.66 16.24 30.48
N ALA A 40 31.27 15.94 29.31
CA ALA A 40 30.59 15.93 28.02
C ALA A 40 29.57 14.81 27.92
N ALA A 41 29.84 13.62 28.50
CA ALA A 41 28.91 12.49 28.50
C ALA A 41 27.63 12.72 29.34
N ARG A 42 27.72 13.55 30.40
CA ARG A 42 26.55 13.89 31.26
C ARG A 42 25.59 14.89 30.61
N GLY A 43 26.05 15.74 29.71
CA GLY A 43 25.22 16.72 28.99
C GLY A 43 24.45 16.12 27.82
N LEU A 44 24.94 15.02 27.21
CA LEU A 44 24.31 14.38 26.04
C LEU A 44 23.16 13.45 26.41
N ALA A 45 23.15 12.88 27.60
CA ALA A 45 22.12 11.92 28.02
C ALA A 45 20.68 12.50 28.06
N PRO A 46 20.43 13.75 28.53
CA PRO A 46 19.08 14.32 28.50
C PRO A 46 18.60 14.67 27.11
N SER A 47 19.49 15.10 26.18
CA SER A 47 19.10 15.43 24.81
C SER A 47 18.71 14.18 24.03
N LEU A 48 19.47 13.09 24.14
CA LEU A 48 19.14 11.81 23.48
C LEU A 48 17.83 11.22 23.99
N ALA A 49 17.51 11.36 25.27
CA ALA A 49 16.24 10.90 25.84
C ALA A 49 15.05 11.76 25.40
N HIS A 50 15.26 13.06 25.19
CA HIS A 50 14.26 13.98 24.65
C HIS A 50 14.00 13.66 23.18
N ASP A 51 15.04 13.54 22.38
CA ASP A 51 14.95 13.20 20.95
C ASP A 51 14.28 11.83 20.72
N ALA A 52 14.57 10.84 21.57
CA ALA A 52 13.93 9.53 21.50
C ALA A 52 12.42 9.58 21.84
N ARG A 53 12.01 10.43 22.80
CA ARG A 53 10.59 10.63 23.15
C ARG A 53 9.85 11.41 22.07
N GLU A 54 10.48 12.41 21.49
CA GLU A 54 9.92 13.20 20.39
C GLU A 54 9.76 12.35 19.13
N SER A 55 10.76 11.54 18.80
CA SER A 55 10.69 10.56 17.71
C SER A 55 9.58 9.52 17.91
N ALA A 56 9.33 9.06 19.15
CA ALA A 56 8.27 8.10 19.45
C ALA A 56 6.85 8.72 19.35
N ARG A 57 6.69 10.02 19.60
CA ARG A 57 5.40 10.71 19.48
C ARG A 57 5.09 11.16 18.06
N ALA A 58 6.09 11.39 17.24
CA ALA A 58 5.94 11.90 15.87
C ALA A 58 4.94 11.08 15.01
N PRO A 59 4.93 9.73 14.99
CA PRO A 59 3.99 8.96 14.18
C PRO A 59 2.54 9.25 14.53
N TRP A 60 2.19 9.31 15.79
CA TRP A 60 0.82 9.56 16.26
C TRP A 60 0.37 11.00 16.01
N LEU A 61 1.29 11.96 16.11
CA LEU A 61 1.03 13.34 15.77
C LEU A 61 0.65 13.47 14.28
N PHE A 62 1.40 12.84 13.38
CA PHE A 62 1.08 12.87 11.95
C PHE A 62 -0.24 12.16 11.63
N LEU A 63 -0.56 11.06 12.33
CA LEU A 63 -1.88 10.44 12.21
C LEU A 63 -3.01 11.40 12.62
N ALA A 64 -2.85 12.10 13.73
CA ALA A 64 -3.83 13.08 14.19
C ALA A 64 -3.95 14.28 13.22
N ILE A 65 -2.83 14.81 12.72
CA ILE A 65 -2.83 15.86 11.70
C ILE A 65 -3.63 15.41 10.47
N GLY A 66 -3.37 14.20 9.95
CA GLY A 66 -4.08 13.67 8.80
C GLY A 66 -5.58 13.49 9.05
N ALA A 67 -5.97 13.00 10.23
CA ALA A 67 -7.38 12.86 10.61
C ALA A 67 -8.11 14.22 10.65
N LEU A 68 -7.43 15.27 11.11
CA LEU A 68 -7.98 16.63 11.15
C LEU A 68 -8.00 17.30 9.77
N THR A 69 -7.05 16.98 8.90
CA THR A 69 -6.94 17.62 7.57
C THR A 69 -7.73 16.86 6.49
N ALA A 70 -8.00 15.57 6.65
CA ALA A 70 -8.76 14.78 5.66
C ALA A 70 -10.14 15.40 5.30
N PRO A 71 -10.95 15.91 6.25
CA PRO A 71 -12.24 16.56 5.91
C PRO A 71 -12.09 17.78 5.03
N VAL A 72 -10.93 18.43 4.97
CA VAL A 72 -10.67 19.61 4.14
C VAL A 72 -10.92 19.33 2.66
N PHE A 73 -10.73 18.08 2.20
CA PHE A 73 -11.08 17.68 0.84
C PHE A 73 -12.59 17.79 0.53
N SER A 74 -13.43 17.95 1.53
CA SER A 74 -14.88 18.15 1.34
C SER A 74 -15.33 19.62 1.50
N LEU A 75 -14.42 20.54 1.88
CA LEU A 75 -14.79 21.92 2.25
C LEU A 75 -14.93 22.89 1.07
N THR A 76 -14.25 22.62 -0.05
CA THR A 76 -14.30 23.49 -1.22
C THR A 76 -14.50 22.68 -2.50
N PRO A 77 -15.14 23.25 -3.53
CA PRO A 77 -15.36 22.56 -4.79
C PRO A 77 -14.05 22.04 -5.43
N LEU A 78 -12.98 22.84 -5.39
CA LEU A 78 -11.69 22.44 -5.95
C LEU A 78 -11.07 21.27 -5.21
N LEU A 79 -11.00 21.33 -3.87
CA LEU A 79 -10.44 20.24 -3.06
C LEU A 79 -11.35 19.01 -3.11
N GLY A 80 -12.68 19.20 -3.14
CA GLY A 80 -13.65 18.13 -3.35
C GLY A 80 -13.43 17.42 -4.67
N PHE A 81 -13.20 18.15 -5.75
CA PHE A 81 -12.85 17.56 -7.04
C PHE A 81 -11.51 16.81 -7.01
N MET A 82 -10.48 17.37 -6.39
CA MET A 82 -9.18 16.68 -6.24
C MET A 82 -9.32 15.38 -5.43
N GLY A 83 -10.07 15.43 -4.34
CA GLY A 83 -10.35 14.24 -3.51
C GLY A 83 -11.15 13.18 -4.27
N TRP A 84 -12.19 13.61 -4.99
CA TRP A 84 -12.96 12.73 -5.87
C TRP A 84 -12.06 12.09 -6.94
N PHE A 85 -11.26 12.89 -7.64
CA PHE A 85 -10.35 12.39 -8.69
C PHE A 85 -9.36 11.38 -8.16
N LEU A 86 -8.72 11.68 -7.01
CA LEU A 86 -7.79 10.76 -6.34
C LEU A 86 -8.48 9.43 -5.97
N ALA A 87 -9.64 9.50 -5.34
CA ALA A 87 -10.38 8.31 -4.93
C ALA A 87 -10.83 7.49 -6.15
N SER A 88 -11.38 8.15 -7.17
CA SER A 88 -11.79 7.48 -8.41
C SER A 88 -10.61 6.85 -9.15
N LEU A 89 -9.44 7.52 -9.19
CA LEU A 89 -8.25 6.94 -9.79
C LEU A 89 -7.83 5.65 -9.08
N VAL A 90 -7.75 5.67 -7.74
CA VAL A 90 -7.38 4.48 -6.95
C VAL A 90 -8.43 3.37 -7.12
N HIS A 91 -9.71 3.74 -7.15
CA HIS A 91 -10.82 2.83 -7.36
C HIS A 91 -10.72 2.11 -8.71
N GLU A 92 -10.60 2.86 -9.81
CA GLU A 92 -10.52 2.29 -11.15
C GLU A 92 -9.20 1.52 -11.37
N MET A 93 -8.11 1.94 -10.74
CA MET A 93 -6.88 1.14 -10.71
C MET A 93 -7.08 -0.20 -9.99
N GLY A 94 -7.95 -0.25 -8.99
CA GLY A 94 -8.33 -1.49 -8.32
C GLY A 94 -9.02 -2.47 -9.27
N HIS A 95 -10.04 -2.01 -10.00
CA HIS A 95 -10.73 -2.80 -11.02
C HIS A 95 -9.77 -3.25 -12.13
N ALA A 96 -9.01 -2.30 -12.69
CA ALA A 96 -8.05 -2.60 -13.75
C ALA A 96 -6.97 -3.60 -13.27
N GLY A 97 -6.40 -3.39 -12.09
CA GLY A 97 -5.39 -4.28 -11.51
C GLY A 97 -5.93 -5.70 -11.26
N PHE A 98 -7.16 -5.81 -10.74
CA PHE A 98 -7.81 -7.11 -10.56
C PHE A 98 -8.16 -7.78 -11.90
N ALA A 99 -8.63 -7.02 -12.89
CA ALA A 99 -8.86 -7.52 -14.24
C ALA A 99 -7.56 -8.09 -14.84
N TRP A 100 -6.44 -7.38 -14.73
CA TRP A 100 -5.12 -7.89 -15.13
C TRP A 100 -4.76 -9.19 -14.40
N LEU A 101 -4.97 -9.25 -13.09
CA LEU A 101 -4.75 -10.49 -12.33
C LEU A 101 -5.61 -11.65 -12.81
N CYS A 102 -6.78 -11.39 -13.39
CA CYS A 102 -7.64 -12.40 -13.99
C CYS A 102 -7.36 -12.63 -15.48
N GLY A 103 -6.27 -12.10 -16.03
CA GLY A 103 -5.90 -12.27 -17.43
C GLY A 103 -6.73 -11.45 -18.42
N MET A 104 -7.37 -10.39 -17.96
CA MET A 104 -8.11 -9.41 -18.77
C MET A 104 -7.30 -8.11 -18.86
N PRO A 105 -6.72 -7.76 -20.03
CA PRO A 105 -6.08 -6.46 -20.18
C PRO A 105 -7.06 -5.34 -19.89
N ALA A 106 -6.69 -4.41 -19.02
CA ALA A 106 -7.57 -3.34 -18.57
C ALA A 106 -6.81 -2.03 -18.34
N PHE A 107 -7.51 -0.91 -18.42
CA PHE A 107 -6.98 0.41 -18.06
C PHE A 107 -8.08 1.27 -17.43
N PRO A 108 -7.73 2.12 -16.45
CA PRO A 108 -8.65 3.07 -15.86
C PRO A 108 -8.91 4.21 -16.84
N ALA A 109 -10.15 4.64 -16.96
CA ALA A 109 -10.58 5.80 -17.72
C ALA A 109 -11.32 6.76 -16.80
N ILE A 110 -10.90 8.03 -16.77
CA ILE A 110 -11.53 9.06 -15.95
C ILE A 110 -11.80 10.27 -16.82
N SER A 111 -13.05 10.72 -16.84
CA SER A 111 -13.49 11.94 -17.53
C SER A 111 -13.45 13.11 -16.55
N LEU A 112 -13.15 14.30 -17.06
CA LEU A 112 -13.23 15.55 -16.28
C LEU A 112 -14.68 15.95 -15.95
N GLU A 113 -15.65 15.32 -16.60
CA GLU A 113 -17.09 15.50 -16.34
C GLU A 113 -17.60 14.73 -15.11
N GLY A 114 -16.71 14.00 -14.43
CA GLY A 114 -17.06 13.28 -13.20
C GLY A 114 -17.41 11.81 -13.40
N HIS A 115 -17.04 11.22 -14.53
CA HIS A 115 -17.24 9.80 -14.80
C HIS A 115 -15.92 9.04 -14.73
N ALA A 116 -15.95 7.85 -14.12
CA ALA A 116 -14.80 6.95 -14.05
C ALA A 116 -15.25 5.52 -14.34
N ALA A 117 -14.43 4.75 -15.04
CA ALA A 117 -14.65 3.34 -15.33
C ALA A 117 -13.33 2.63 -15.64
N ALA A 118 -13.23 1.36 -15.30
CA ALA A 118 -12.17 0.49 -15.77
C ALA A 118 -12.62 -0.23 -17.05
N MET A 119 -11.97 0.09 -18.16
CA MET A 119 -12.20 -0.56 -19.44
C MET A 119 -11.36 -1.83 -19.51
N HIS A 120 -11.99 -2.99 -19.71
CA HIS A 120 -11.28 -4.26 -19.81
C HIS A 120 -11.65 -5.03 -21.07
N GLY A 121 -10.68 -5.77 -21.61
CA GLY A 121 -10.86 -6.68 -22.73
C GLY A 121 -11.33 -8.08 -22.31
N GLU A 122 -11.38 -8.99 -23.26
CA GLU A 122 -11.68 -10.39 -22.99
C GLU A 122 -10.57 -11.08 -22.20
N GLN A 123 -10.92 -12.14 -21.48
CA GLN A 123 -9.97 -12.95 -20.74
C GLN A 123 -9.10 -13.78 -21.70
N LEU A 124 -7.77 -13.62 -21.56
CA LEU A 124 -6.77 -14.33 -22.34
C LEU A 124 -6.21 -15.53 -21.56
N ALA A 125 -6.54 -16.76 -21.98
CA ALA A 125 -6.07 -17.97 -21.31
C ALA A 125 -4.52 -18.05 -21.16
N PRO A 126 -3.69 -17.65 -22.15
CA PRO A 126 -2.25 -17.60 -21.95
C PRO A 126 -1.80 -16.64 -20.85
N LEU A 127 -2.47 -15.50 -20.71
CA LEU A 127 -2.17 -14.53 -19.68
C LEU A 127 -2.52 -15.07 -18.28
N VAL A 128 -3.66 -15.73 -18.13
CA VAL A 128 -4.04 -16.43 -16.89
C VAL A 128 -2.97 -17.45 -16.51
N ALA A 129 -2.53 -18.28 -17.47
CA ALA A 129 -1.50 -19.29 -17.22
C ALA A 129 -0.15 -18.67 -16.80
N MET A 130 0.28 -17.60 -17.47
CA MET A 130 1.52 -16.89 -17.16
C MET A 130 1.48 -16.26 -15.76
N ILE A 131 0.38 -15.61 -15.39
CA ILE A 131 0.20 -15.00 -14.07
C ILE A 131 0.18 -16.08 -12.99
N GLY A 132 -0.57 -17.17 -13.18
CA GLY A 132 -0.61 -18.30 -12.27
C GLY A 132 0.77 -18.91 -12.03
N ALA A 133 1.54 -19.14 -13.10
CA ALA A 133 2.91 -19.63 -13.01
C ALA A 133 3.84 -18.62 -12.29
N GLY A 134 3.71 -17.33 -12.57
CA GLY A 134 4.47 -16.27 -11.91
C GLY A 134 4.18 -16.18 -10.42
N LEU A 135 2.90 -16.24 -10.03
CA LEU A 135 2.48 -16.25 -8.63
C LEU A 135 2.97 -17.50 -7.89
N ALA A 136 2.86 -18.69 -8.52
CA ALA A 136 3.36 -19.93 -7.94
C ALA A 136 4.88 -19.91 -7.75
N TRP A 137 5.61 -19.38 -8.76
CA TRP A 137 7.05 -19.18 -8.66
C TRP A 137 7.41 -18.20 -7.54
N GLY A 138 6.73 -17.04 -7.46
CA GLY A 138 6.92 -16.05 -6.40
C GLY A 138 6.65 -16.64 -5.02
N ALA A 139 5.51 -17.32 -4.83
CA ALA A 139 5.18 -18.01 -3.59
C ALA A 139 6.25 -19.05 -3.20
N SER A 140 6.78 -19.80 -4.18
CA SER A 140 7.85 -20.75 -3.94
C SER A 140 9.16 -20.13 -3.43
N ARG A 141 9.38 -18.81 -3.67
CA ARG A 141 10.56 -18.07 -3.20
C ARG A 141 10.45 -17.55 -1.77
N LEU A 142 9.22 -17.40 -1.27
CA LEU A 142 8.96 -16.91 0.08
C LEU A 142 9.16 -17.97 1.17
N PHE A 143 9.22 -19.25 0.80
CA PHE A 143 9.30 -20.38 1.72
C PHE A 143 10.50 -21.29 1.44
N ILE A 144 10.88 -22.15 2.41
CA ILE A 144 11.99 -23.08 2.32
C ILE A 144 11.48 -24.51 2.50
N GLY A 145 12.16 -25.48 1.91
CA GLY A 145 11.87 -26.91 2.05
C GLY A 145 10.48 -27.28 1.52
N ARG A 146 9.75 -28.14 2.23
CA ARG A 146 8.43 -28.64 1.82
C ARG A 146 7.36 -27.53 1.75
N ALA A 147 7.46 -26.48 2.59
CA ALA A 147 6.54 -25.36 2.58
C ALA A 147 6.53 -24.61 1.23
N ARG A 148 7.66 -24.56 0.52
CA ARG A 148 7.77 -24.01 -0.83
C ARG A 148 6.87 -24.74 -1.84
N ILE A 149 6.88 -26.09 -1.80
CA ILE A 149 6.07 -26.91 -2.70
C ILE A 149 4.59 -26.74 -2.39
N VAL A 150 4.22 -26.74 -1.10
CA VAL A 150 2.85 -26.55 -0.66
C VAL A 150 2.34 -25.16 -1.06
N ALA A 151 3.13 -24.10 -0.87
CA ALA A 151 2.76 -22.75 -1.25
C ALA A 151 2.54 -22.63 -2.77
N ALA A 152 3.43 -23.18 -3.59
CA ALA A 152 3.27 -23.17 -5.04
C ALA A 152 2.04 -23.97 -5.49
N ALA A 153 1.82 -25.15 -4.91
CA ALA A 153 0.65 -25.99 -5.22
C ALA A 153 -0.67 -25.30 -4.82
N LEU A 154 -0.72 -24.65 -3.66
CA LEU A 154 -1.89 -23.88 -3.23
C LEU A 154 -2.20 -22.75 -4.22
N VAL A 155 -1.21 -22.02 -4.69
CA VAL A 155 -1.39 -20.97 -5.69
C VAL A 155 -1.92 -21.56 -7.00
N LEU A 156 -1.35 -22.68 -7.48
CA LEU A 156 -1.78 -23.35 -8.72
C LEU A 156 -3.21 -23.90 -8.66
N VAL A 157 -3.76 -24.15 -7.46
CA VAL A 157 -5.15 -24.58 -7.28
C VAL A 157 -6.07 -23.37 -7.04
N LEU A 158 -5.71 -22.48 -6.11
CA LEU A 158 -6.57 -21.39 -5.68
C LEU A 158 -6.68 -20.27 -6.73
N TYR A 159 -5.60 -19.99 -7.45
CA TYR A 159 -5.63 -18.92 -8.45
C TYR A 159 -6.56 -19.25 -9.64
N PRO A 160 -6.50 -20.40 -10.30
CA PRO A 160 -7.49 -20.76 -11.32
C PRO A 160 -8.93 -20.83 -10.78
N ALA A 161 -9.12 -21.35 -9.57
CA ALA A 161 -10.43 -21.36 -8.93
C ALA A 161 -10.99 -19.94 -8.77
N LEU A 162 -10.14 -18.97 -8.48
CA LEU A 162 -10.51 -17.57 -8.37
C LEU A 162 -10.68 -16.90 -9.75
N ALA A 163 -9.74 -17.10 -10.67
CA ALA A 163 -9.71 -16.40 -11.96
C ALA A 163 -10.71 -16.95 -12.99
N LEU A 164 -11.15 -18.20 -12.86
CA LEU A 164 -11.97 -18.90 -13.85
C LEU A 164 -13.40 -19.23 -13.37
N THR A 165 -13.78 -18.81 -12.16
CA THR A 165 -15.13 -19.04 -11.61
C THR A 165 -15.88 -17.72 -11.40
N SER A 166 -17.16 -17.80 -11.03
CA SER A 166 -18.00 -16.64 -10.67
C SER A 166 -17.48 -15.83 -9.49
N ALA A 167 -16.61 -16.40 -8.63
CA ALA A 167 -15.92 -15.65 -7.58
C ALA A 167 -15.15 -14.44 -8.12
N ARG A 168 -14.65 -14.52 -9.36
CA ARG A 168 -14.03 -13.40 -10.07
C ARG A 168 -14.95 -12.18 -10.14
N GLU A 169 -16.25 -12.37 -10.40
CA GLU A 169 -17.20 -11.26 -10.58
C GLU A 169 -17.38 -10.48 -9.28
N VAL A 170 -17.60 -11.20 -8.16
CA VAL A 170 -17.69 -10.56 -6.83
C VAL A 170 -16.43 -9.76 -6.51
N LEU A 171 -15.26 -10.39 -6.68
CA LEU A 171 -13.99 -9.78 -6.33
C LEU A 171 -13.65 -8.61 -7.27
N HIS A 172 -14.02 -8.70 -8.55
CA HIS A 172 -13.85 -7.60 -9.49
C HIS A 172 -14.69 -6.39 -9.08
N LEU A 173 -15.97 -6.59 -8.76
CA LEU A 173 -16.86 -5.51 -8.32
C LEU A 173 -16.40 -4.89 -6.99
N LEU A 174 -15.83 -5.67 -6.09
CA LEU A 174 -15.29 -5.15 -4.83
C LEU A 174 -13.87 -4.57 -4.97
N ALA A 175 -13.18 -4.81 -6.09
CA ALA A 175 -11.76 -4.48 -6.26
C ALA A 175 -11.50 -2.98 -6.18
N GLY A 176 -12.39 -2.12 -6.68
CA GLY A 176 -12.27 -0.67 -6.60
C GLY A 176 -12.22 -0.19 -5.16
N HIS A 177 -13.24 -0.49 -4.38
CA HIS A 177 -13.28 -0.10 -2.97
C HIS A 177 -12.22 -0.80 -2.12
N SER A 178 -11.90 -2.06 -2.42
CA SER A 178 -10.81 -2.78 -1.75
C SER A 178 -9.45 -2.13 -2.01
N ALA A 179 -9.21 -1.62 -3.23
CA ALA A 179 -8.01 -0.87 -3.55
C ALA A 179 -7.92 0.46 -2.80
N GLU A 180 -9.03 1.21 -2.68
CA GLU A 180 -9.08 2.42 -1.85
C GLU A 180 -8.69 2.10 -0.39
N LEU A 181 -9.24 1.04 0.20
CA LEU A 181 -8.93 0.62 1.57
C LEU A 181 -7.48 0.11 1.70
N ALA A 182 -6.98 -0.67 0.74
CA ALA A 182 -5.59 -1.13 0.73
C ALA A 182 -4.62 0.06 0.61
N PHE A 183 -4.93 1.04 -0.24
CA PHE A 183 -4.13 2.25 -0.37
C PHE A 183 -4.17 3.09 0.92
N ALA A 184 -5.32 3.16 1.60
CA ALA A 184 -5.43 3.78 2.92
C ALA A 184 -4.53 3.07 3.96
N VAL A 185 -4.51 1.73 4.00
CA VAL A 185 -3.60 0.96 4.87
C VAL A 185 -2.15 1.33 4.58
N LEU A 186 -1.74 1.34 3.31
CA LEU A 186 -0.37 1.66 2.90
C LEU A 186 0.01 3.10 3.26
N ALA A 187 -0.87 4.06 3.05
CA ALA A 187 -0.64 5.47 3.36
C ALA A 187 -0.50 5.69 4.88
N LEU A 188 -1.40 5.11 5.68
CA LEU A 188 -1.32 5.20 7.14
C LEU A 188 -0.12 4.44 7.70
N TRP A 189 0.23 3.29 7.13
CA TRP A 189 1.45 2.57 7.48
C TRP A 189 2.70 3.41 7.19
N LYS A 190 2.80 4.05 6.01
CA LYS A 190 3.89 4.98 5.67
C LYS A 190 3.98 6.15 6.64
N THR A 191 2.85 6.66 7.10
CA THR A 191 2.78 7.68 8.15
C THR A 191 3.39 7.19 9.46
N LEU A 192 3.13 5.95 9.86
CA LEU A 192 3.66 5.37 11.09
C LEU A 192 5.15 5.03 10.98
N ASP A 193 5.55 4.42 9.87
CA ASP A 193 6.91 3.94 9.64
C ASP A 193 7.93 5.10 9.50
N GLY A 194 7.57 6.12 8.74
CA GLY A 194 8.41 7.32 8.51
C GLY A 194 9.72 7.06 7.73
N GLY A 195 10.13 5.80 7.56
CA GLY A 195 11.42 5.44 6.99
C GLY A 195 11.61 5.77 5.51
N PHE A 196 10.53 6.05 4.78
CA PHE A 196 10.55 6.40 3.36
C PHE A 196 10.13 7.84 3.08
N THR A 197 9.83 8.62 4.13
CA THR A 197 9.41 10.02 3.98
C THR A 197 10.62 10.95 4.10
N ARG A 198 10.72 11.92 3.18
CA ARG A 198 11.81 12.91 3.14
C ARG A 198 11.53 14.11 4.03
N SER A 199 10.27 14.35 4.39
CA SER A 199 9.85 15.50 5.18
C SER A 199 8.61 15.24 6.03
N GLY A 200 8.40 16.06 7.06
CA GLY A 200 7.16 16.00 7.85
C GLY A 200 5.92 16.33 7.03
N ALA A 201 6.04 17.22 6.03
CA ALA A 201 4.93 17.54 5.14
C ALA A 201 4.47 16.34 4.29
N GLU A 202 5.42 15.57 3.74
CA GLU A 202 5.12 14.34 3.01
C GLU A 202 4.43 13.32 3.92
N ARG A 203 4.89 13.17 5.15
CA ARG A 203 4.30 12.28 6.16
C ARG A 203 2.87 12.69 6.52
N ALA A 204 2.62 13.99 6.67
CA ALA A 204 1.29 14.54 6.90
C ALA A 204 0.37 14.29 5.69
N LEU A 205 0.89 14.42 4.46
CA LEU A 205 0.15 14.16 3.23
C LEU A 205 -0.29 12.69 3.13
N TYR A 206 0.62 11.73 3.39
CA TYR A 206 0.23 10.31 3.44
C TYR A 206 -0.88 10.06 4.47
N SER A 207 -0.77 10.65 5.65
CA SER A 207 -1.81 10.54 6.66
C SER A 207 -3.14 11.11 6.19
N THR A 208 -3.13 12.31 5.60
CA THR A 208 -4.34 12.97 5.08
C THR A 208 -5.03 12.12 4.01
N VAL A 209 -4.28 11.61 3.04
CA VAL A 209 -4.81 10.73 1.98
C VAL A 209 -5.37 9.43 2.57
N GLY A 210 -4.65 8.79 3.49
CA GLY A 210 -5.10 7.56 4.13
C GLY A 210 -6.43 7.75 4.88
N TRP A 211 -6.53 8.80 5.70
CA TRP A 211 -7.77 9.13 6.41
C TRP A 211 -8.90 9.57 5.48
N PHE A 212 -8.60 10.28 4.39
CA PHE A 212 -9.59 10.67 3.41
C PHE A 212 -10.23 9.46 2.73
N LEU A 213 -9.43 8.51 2.21
CA LEU A 213 -9.94 7.30 1.56
C LEU A 213 -10.71 6.41 2.53
N LEU A 214 -10.20 6.24 3.76
CA LEU A 214 -10.90 5.52 4.82
C LEU A 214 -12.23 6.19 5.17
N GLY A 215 -12.22 7.50 5.42
CA GLY A 215 -13.41 8.26 5.80
C GLY A 215 -14.48 8.25 4.71
N LYS A 216 -14.09 8.44 3.44
CA LYS A 216 -15.01 8.36 2.29
C LYS A 216 -15.73 7.01 2.26
N ASN A 217 -15.00 5.89 2.37
CA ASN A 217 -15.61 4.56 2.36
C ASN A 217 -16.48 4.32 3.61
N ALA A 218 -16.03 4.72 4.78
CA ALA A 218 -16.81 4.56 6.01
C ALA A 218 -18.12 5.37 5.98
N VAL A 219 -18.08 6.61 5.50
CA VAL A 219 -19.27 7.47 5.36
C VAL A 219 -20.24 6.90 4.34
N LEU A 220 -19.75 6.44 3.18
CA LEU A 220 -20.58 5.77 2.18
C LEU A 220 -21.28 4.55 2.78
N CYS A 221 -20.52 3.63 3.36
CA CYS A 221 -21.08 2.40 3.92
C CYS A 221 -22.08 2.70 5.06
N TRP A 222 -21.75 3.63 5.94
CA TRP A 222 -22.65 4.06 7.02
C TRP A 222 -23.95 4.67 6.49
N GLY A 223 -23.86 5.52 5.46
CA GLY A 223 -25.03 6.10 4.78
C GLY A 223 -25.93 5.02 4.19
N LEU A 224 -25.37 4.07 3.44
CA LEU A 224 -26.12 2.96 2.83
C LEU A 224 -26.80 2.07 3.88
N MET A 225 -26.22 1.90 5.05
CA MET A 225 -26.81 1.12 6.13
C MET A 225 -27.97 1.84 6.85
N ARG A 226 -27.90 3.17 6.98
CA ARG A 226 -28.76 3.92 7.89
C ARG A 226 -29.77 4.84 7.19
N SER A 227 -29.55 5.24 5.95
CA SER A 227 -30.35 6.25 5.26
C SER A 227 -30.96 5.67 3.99
N GLU A 228 -32.27 5.73 3.90
CA GLU A 228 -33.00 5.36 2.69
C GLU A 228 -32.68 6.32 1.54
N SER A 229 -32.61 7.63 1.81
CA SER A 229 -32.22 8.62 0.80
C SER A 229 -30.83 8.35 0.23
N ALA A 230 -29.84 8.01 1.10
CA ALA A 230 -28.51 7.66 0.64
C ALA A 230 -28.50 6.41 -0.26
N ARG A 231 -29.37 5.42 0.02
CA ARG A 231 -29.53 4.26 -0.85
C ARG A 231 -30.13 4.63 -2.20
N VAL A 232 -31.20 5.45 -2.21
CA VAL A 232 -31.82 5.91 -3.44
C VAL A 232 -30.82 6.72 -4.28
N ASP A 233 -30.11 7.66 -3.68
CA ASP A 233 -29.08 8.43 -4.35
C ASP A 233 -27.98 7.52 -4.94
N TYR A 234 -27.54 6.52 -4.18
CA TYR A 234 -26.54 5.56 -4.64
C TYR A 234 -27.04 4.70 -5.80
N MET A 235 -28.29 4.23 -5.76
CA MET A 235 -28.90 3.45 -6.84
C MET A 235 -29.09 4.25 -8.14
N THR A 236 -29.29 5.56 -8.03
CA THR A 236 -29.55 6.44 -9.19
C THR A 236 -28.30 7.13 -9.74
N SER A 237 -27.17 7.11 -9.01
CA SER A 237 -25.94 7.83 -9.35
C SER A 237 -24.92 7.04 -10.19
N GLY A 238 -25.34 5.98 -10.89
CA GLY A 238 -24.44 5.18 -11.73
C GLY A 238 -23.74 5.99 -12.83
N SER A 239 -22.49 5.63 -13.14
CA SER A 239 -21.66 6.29 -14.16
C SER A 239 -21.76 5.55 -15.49
N PHE A 240 -21.78 6.26 -16.63
CA PHE A 240 -21.82 5.70 -17.99
C PHE A 240 -22.95 4.66 -18.23
N GLY A 241 -24.07 4.74 -17.50
CA GLY A 241 -25.16 3.78 -17.58
C GLY A 241 -24.90 2.45 -16.84
N PHE A 242 -23.82 2.34 -16.10
CA PHE A 242 -23.55 1.21 -15.21
C PHE A 242 -24.08 1.48 -13.81
N THR A 243 -24.64 0.45 -13.19
CA THR A 243 -25.03 0.47 -11.78
C THR A 243 -23.80 0.42 -10.88
N ASN A 244 -23.91 1.00 -9.69
CA ASN A 244 -22.80 1.03 -8.73
C ASN A 244 -22.42 -0.38 -8.22
N ASP A 245 -21.14 -0.59 -7.92
CA ASP A 245 -20.55 -1.88 -7.58
C ASP A 245 -21.24 -2.63 -6.46
N TYR A 246 -21.54 -1.96 -5.34
CA TYR A 246 -22.20 -2.63 -4.20
C TYR A 246 -23.62 -3.10 -4.55
N LEU A 247 -24.32 -2.35 -5.42
CA LEU A 247 -25.63 -2.75 -5.89
C LEU A 247 -25.54 -4.01 -6.75
N ARG A 248 -24.58 -4.04 -7.69
CA ARG A 248 -24.32 -5.21 -8.51
C ARG A 248 -23.91 -6.44 -7.69
N VAL A 249 -23.03 -6.26 -6.69
CA VAL A 249 -22.66 -7.33 -5.76
C VAL A 249 -23.87 -7.84 -5.01
N ALA A 250 -24.73 -6.93 -4.54
CA ALA A 250 -25.92 -7.29 -3.76
C ALA A 250 -26.99 -7.99 -4.61
N GLU A 251 -27.36 -7.42 -5.76
CA GLU A 251 -28.51 -7.84 -6.55
C GLU A 251 -28.15 -8.91 -7.58
N ASP A 252 -27.05 -8.71 -8.33
CA ASP A 252 -26.72 -9.56 -9.48
C ASP A 252 -25.96 -10.83 -9.09
N VAL A 253 -25.17 -10.77 -7.98
CA VAL A 253 -24.23 -11.86 -7.69
C VAL A 253 -24.54 -12.59 -6.39
N LEU A 254 -24.72 -11.89 -5.28
CA LEU A 254 -24.92 -12.52 -3.97
C LEU A 254 -26.39 -12.68 -3.58
N TYR A 255 -27.31 -11.97 -4.23
CA TYR A 255 -28.72 -11.88 -3.87
C TYR A 255 -28.93 -11.48 -2.40
N TRP A 256 -28.12 -10.53 -1.96
CA TRP A 256 -28.12 -9.97 -0.60
C TRP A 256 -28.77 -8.58 -0.61
N ARG A 257 -29.10 -8.11 0.59
CA ARG A 257 -29.49 -6.72 0.75
C ARG A 257 -28.25 -5.81 0.63
N LEU A 258 -28.42 -4.63 0.02
CA LEU A 258 -27.36 -3.63 -0.14
C LEU A 258 -26.72 -3.25 1.20
N GLU A 259 -27.53 -3.17 2.28
CA GLU A 259 -27.04 -2.89 3.63
C GLU A 259 -26.08 -3.97 4.17
N SER A 260 -26.24 -5.22 3.74
CA SER A 260 -25.35 -6.30 4.16
C SER A 260 -23.97 -6.20 3.49
N VAL A 261 -23.94 -5.82 2.21
CA VAL A 261 -22.70 -5.54 1.48
C VAL A 261 -22.01 -4.32 2.08
N ALA A 262 -22.76 -3.26 2.36
CA ALA A 262 -22.25 -2.06 3.01
C ALA A 262 -21.68 -2.35 4.41
N LEU A 263 -22.33 -3.22 5.21
CA LEU A 263 -21.83 -3.65 6.51
C LEU A 263 -20.49 -4.38 6.38
N LEU A 264 -20.37 -5.32 5.44
CA LEU A 264 -19.12 -6.04 5.19
C LEU A 264 -17.98 -5.07 4.86
N MET A 265 -18.24 -4.10 3.99
CA MET A 265 -17.24 -3.11 3.59
C MET A 265 -16.93 -2.10 4.70
N LEU A 266 -17.91 -1.78 5.57
CA LEU A 266 -17.65 -0.98 6.77
C LEU A 266 -16.73 -1.71 7.75
N ILE A 267 -16.92 -3.02 7.95
CA ILE A 267 -16.01 -3.84 8.77
C ILE A 267 -14.60 -3.81 8.17
N ALA A 268 -14.47 -3.96 6.85
CA ALA A 268 -13.19 -3.85 6.16
C ALA A 268 -12.55 -2.46 6.34
N ALA A 269 -13.33 -1.39 6.24
CA ALA A 269 -12.87 -0.03 6.49
C ALA A 269 -12.37 0.15 7.93
N LEU A 270 -13.10 -0.35 8.93
CA LEU A 270 -12.68 -0.28 10.33
C LEU A 270 -11.39 -1.09 10.60
N ALA A 271 -11.09 -2.11 9.81
CA ALA A 271 -9.87 -2.89 9.91
C ALA A 271 -8.61 -2.15 9.36
N VAL A 272 -8.76 -1.08 8.59
CA VAL A 272 -7.65 -0.35 7.94
C VAL A 272 -6.61 0.13 8.95
N LEU A 273 -7.03 0.84 10.00
CA LEU A 273 -6.10 1.38 10.99
C LEU A 273 -5.42 0.27 11.83
N PRO A 274 -6.11 -0.74 12.36
CA PRO A 274 -5.47 -1.90 12.97
C PRO A 274 -4.44 -2.60 12.07
N LEU A 275 -4.74 -2.77 10.79
CA LEU A 275 -3.83 -3.38 9.82
C LEU A 275 -2.59 -2.51 9.59
N ALA A 276 -2.74 -1.21 9.41
CA ALA A 276 -1.61 -0.29 9.27
C ALA A 276 -0.68 -0.31 10.50
N ILE A 277 -1.26 -0.32 11.72
CA ILE A 277 -0.51 -0.44 12.97
C ILE A 277 0.17 -1.81 13.09
N GLY A 278 -0.52 -2.89 12.69
CA GLY A 278 0.03 -4.24 12.66
C GLY A 278 1.26 -4.34 11.77
N LEU A 279 1.17 -3.85 10.54
CA LEU A 279 2.28 -3.81 9.58
C LEU A 279 3.47 -3.00 10.12
N TRP A 280 3.22 -1.85 10.71
CA TRP A 280 4.25 -1.03 11.34
C TRP A 280 4.97 -1.78 12.47
N ARG A 281 4.22 -2.43 13.37
CA ARG A 281 4.79 -3.20 14.48
C ARG A 281 5.62 -4.39 14.01
N ILE A 282 5.17 -5.08 12.97
CA ILE A 282 5.90 -6.20 12.37
C ILE A 282 7.21 -5.69 11.77
N GLY A 283 7.17 -4.63 10.97
CA GLY A 283 8.35 -4.01 10.37
C GLY A 283 9.38 -3.59 11.43
N ALA A 284 8.95 -2.92 12.51
CA ALA A 284 9.80 -2.52 13.61
C ALA A 284 10.43 -3.71 14.38
N ARG A 285 9.77 -4.86 14.45
CA ARG A 285 10.34 -6.08 15.05
C ARG A 285 11.40 -6.71 14.16
N LEU A 286 11.15 -6.77 12.86
CA LEU A 286 12.12 -7.33 11.89
C LEU A 286 13.41 -6.51 11.85
N GLN A 287 13.32 -5.17 11.90
CA GLN A 287 14.50 -4.30 11.95
C GLN A 287 15.35 -4.46 13.21
N ARG A 288 14.76 -4.86 14.34
CA ARG A 288 15.50 -5.11 15.59
C ARG A 288 16.16 -6.50 15.65
N ALA A 289 15.75 -7.42 14.77
CA ALA A 289 16.26 -8.79 14.73
C ALA A 289 17.50 -8.93 13.82
N HIS A 290 17.81 -7.88 13.05
CA HIS A 290 19.00 -7.74 12.20
C HIS A 290 19.96 -6.71 12.78
#